data_8ea31178f8c7a75b3f6af5ee6450261c
#
_entry.id   8ea31178f8c7a75b3f6af5ee6450261c
#
_cell.length_a   1.000
_cell.length_b   1.000
_cell.length_c   1.000
_cell.angle_alpha   90.00
_cell.angle_beta   90.00
_cell.angle_gamma   90.00
#
_symmetry.space_group_name_H-M   'P 1'
#
loop_
_entity.id
_entity.type
_entity.pdbx_description
1 polymer ?
#
loop_
_entity_poly.entity_id
_entity_poly.type
_entity_poly.pdbx_seq_one_letter_code
_entity_poly.pdbx_strand_id
1 'polypeptide(L)'
;MSEKLQKVLARSGLGSRREMEAVIDAGRVSVDGSIATLGDRIEEGVEVRVDGRIIDIQKVEDTICRVLAYHKSEGEICSRNDPEGRETVFDRLPRLQHGRWIAVGRLDINTSGLLLFTTDGELANRLMHPSFEVEREYAVRVFGDVDDEVIRNLRTGVELEDGRAAFTTVKRQGGEGINQWYSVTLSEGRNREVRRMWESQGMQVSRLIRVRYGLIPLPKGLPRSGWQEMPLDQVNYLRKLVQLNKEENTMIKVEDRVRSTQRIRKSVRKHRSRTQSQAAKRRRLK
;
A
#
# COMPACT_ATOMS: atom_id res chain seq x y z
N MET A 1 7.84 22.18 17.51
CA MET A 1 6.47 21.57 17.69
C MET A 1 6.61 20.23 18.39
N SER A 2 5.80 19.97 19.44
CA SER A 2 5.87 18.70 20.15
C SER A 2 5.13 17.58 19.37
N GLU A 3 5.76 16.40 19.25
CA GLU A 3 5.18 15.21 18.63
C GLU A 3 5.07 14.05 19.62
N LYS A 4 4.11 13.16 19.43
CA LYS A 4 4.00 11.93 20.24
C LYS A 4 5.24 11.07 20.07
N LEU A 5 5.86 10.61 21.16
CA LEU A 5 7.10 9.85 21.18
C LEU A 5 7.02 8.59 20.29
N GLN A 6 5.95 7.79 20.39
CA GLN A 6 5.76 6.59 19.55
C GLN A 6 5.70 6.92 18.06
N LYS A 7 5.21 8.12 17.68
CA LYS A 7 5.19 8.55 16.26
C LYS A 7 6.61 8.83 15.77
N VAL A 8 7.42 9.51 16.60
CA VAL A 8 8.82 9.83 16.28
C VAL A 8 9.66 8.58 16.16
N LEU A 9 9.58 7.65 17.14
CA LEU A 9 10.29 6.37 17.11
C LEU A 9 9.91 5.52 15.90
N ALA A 10 8.61 5.48 15.56
CA ALA A 10 8.16 4.75 14.37
C ALA A 10 8.66 5.39 13.07
N ARG A 11 8.78 6.73 13.01
CA ARG A 11 9.35 7.44 11.85
C ARG A 11 10.84 7.14 11.70
N SER A 12 11.59 7.02 12.79
CA SER A 12 13.00 6.64 12.77
C SER A 12 13.26 5.19 12.33
N GLY A 13 12.20 4.40 12.07
CA GLY A 13 12.33 3.07 11.49
C GLY A 13 12.39 1.92 12.50
N LEU A 14 12.26 2.18 13.80
CA LEU A 14 12.38 1.18 14.86
C LEU A 14 11.20 0.19 14.92
N GLY A 15 10.03 0.56 14.37
CA GLY A 15 8.88 -0.31 14.37
C GLY A 15 7.57 0.43 14.03
N SER A 16 6.43 -0.21 14.22
CA SER A 16 5.12 0.44 14.14
C SER A 16 4.86 1.32 15.37
N ARG A 17 3.88 2.23 15.29
CA ARG A 17 3.48 3.05 16.45
C ARG A 17 3.06 2.17 17.63
N ARG A 18 2.30 1.09 17.38
CA ARG A 18 1.88 0.13 18.43
C ARG A 18 3.05 -0.65 19.02
N GLU A 19 4.01 -1.06 18.20
CA GLU A 19 5.24 -1.69 18.70
C GLU A 19 6.03 -0.72 19.56
N MET A 20 6.12 0.55 19.16
CA MET A 20 6.80 1.58 19.97
C MET A 20 6.04 1.91 21.25
N GLU A 21 4.72 1.90 21.26
CA GLU A 21 3.91 1.99 22.47
C GLU A 21 4.24 0.84 23.44
N ALA A 22 4.34 -0.39 22.96
CA ALA A 22 4.73 -1.53 23.79
C ALA A 22 6.18 -1.42 24.34
N VAL A 23 7.11 -0.86 23.54
CA VAL A 23 8.50 -0.63 23.98
C VAL A 23 8.59 0.48 25.03
N ILE A 24 7.76 1.55 24.90
CA ILE A 24 7.64 2.62 25.89
C ILE A 24 7.04 2.08 27.18
N ASP A 25 5.93 1.33 27.08
CA ASP A 25 5.24 0.75 28.25
C ASP A 25 6.13 -0.23 29.03
N ALA A 26 7.01 -0.94 28.33
CA ALA A 26 8.02 -1.79 28.94
C ALA A 26 9.19 -1.03 29.62
N GLY A 27 9.17 0.32 29.68
CA GLY A 27 10.21 1.13 30.30
C GLY A 27 11.57 1.13 29.57
N ARG A 28 11.57 0.75 28.28
CA ARG A 28 12.79 0.59 27.46
C ARG A 28 13.20 1.86 26.71
N VAL A 29 12.45 2.94 26.89
CA VAL A 29 12.71 4.25 26.26
C VAL A 29 13.01 5.30 27.32
N SER A 30 14.04 6.09 27.10
CA SER A 30 14.32 7.29 27.91
C SER A 30 14.44 8.52 27.03
N VAL A 31 14.03 9.65 27.59
CA VAL A 31 14.12 10.99 27.01
C VAL A 31 14.91 11.86 27.99
N ASP A 32 16.03 12.43 27.55
CA ASP A 32 16.94 13.25 28.39
C ASP A 32 17.28 12.58 29.74
N GLY A 33 17.47 11.24 29.71
CA GLY A 33 17.81 10.43 30.87
C GLY A 33 16.62 9.98 31.74
N SER A 34 15.41 10.47 31.52
CA SER A 34 14.20 10.07 32.24
C SER A 34 13.45 8.97 31.47
N ILE A 35 12.94 7.95 32.16
CA ILE A 35 12.13 6.89 31.54
C ILE A 35 10.82 7.48 31.02
N ALA A 36 10.55 7.23 29.73
CA ALA A 36 9.36 7.71 29.06
C ALA A 36 8.12 6.86 29.37
N THR A 37 6.96 7.49 29.34
CA THR A 37 5.64 6.88 29.54
C THR A 37 4.74 6.98 28.33
N LEU A 38 3.67 6.16 28.31
CA LEU A 38 2.69 6.23 27.22
C LEU A 38 2.01 7.61 27.18
N GLY A 39 2.00 8.20 26.00
CA GLY A 39 1.41 9.52 25.76
C GLY A 39 2.42 10.65 25.74
N ASP A 40 3.66 10.42 26.16
CA ASP A 40 4.70 11.42 26.16
C ASP A 40 4.90 12.03 24.77
N ARG A 41 5.22 13.32 24.79
CA ARG A 41 5.50 14.12 23.61
C ARG A 41 6.89 14.70 23.74
N ILE A 42 7.61 14.73 22.64
CA ILE A 42 8.96 15.28 22.60
C ILE A 42 9.03 16.45 21.63
N GLU A 43 9.94 17.36 21.92
CA GLU A 43 10.32 18.47 21.04
C GLU A 43 11.59 18.11 20.27
N GLU A 44 11.97 18.97 19.33
CA GLU A 44 13.22 18.80 18.61
C GLU A 44 14.43 19.05 19.54
N GLY A 45 15.47 18.26 19.34
CA GLY A 45 16.75 18.42 20.05
C GLY A 45 16.88 17.64 21.34
N VAL A 46 15.85 16.89 21.79
CA VAL A 46 15.95 16.01 22.96
C VAL A 46 16.71 14.73 22.62
N GLU A 47 17.48 14.21 23.56
CA GLU A 47 18.14 12.93 23.42
C GLU A 47 17.17 11.79 23.75
N VAL A 48 16.91 10.91 22.77
CA VAL A 48 16.07 9.72 22.97
C VAL A 48 16.91 8.46 22.89
N ARG A 49 16.76 7.58 23.89
CA ARG A 49 17.42 6.28 23.91
C ARG A 49 16.39 5.16 23.93
N VAL A 50 16.67 4.10 23.18
CA VAL A 50 15.93 2.83 23.22
C VAL A 50 16.92 1.72 23.58
N ASP A 51 16.63 0.95 24.62
CA ASP A 51 17.54 -0.05 25.18
C ASP A 51 18.94 0.51 25.47
N GLY A 52 19.02 1.77 25.96
CA GLY A 52 20.28 2.47 26.26
C GLY A 52 21.01 3.04 25.04
N ARG A 53 20.56 2.77 23.80
CA ARG A 53 21.19 3.27 22.58
C ARG A 53 20.55 4.57 22.14
N ILE A 54 21.36 5.58 21.83
CA ILE A 54 20.89 6.86 21.27
C ILE A 54 20.26 6.60 19.89
N ILE A 55 19.08 7.16 19.69
CA ILE A 55 18.34 7.07 18.42
C ILE A 55 18.53 8.39 17.68
N ASP A 56 18.99 8.29 16.44
CA ASP A 56 19.03 9.42 15.53
C ASP A 56 17.61 9.80 15.10
N ILE A 57 17.11 10.89 15.68
CA ILE A 57 15.79 11.44 15.36
C ILE A 57 15.95 12.46 14.23
N GLN A 58 15.66 12.01 13.02
CA GLN A 58 15.61 12.94 11.90
C GLN A 58 14.46 13.93 12.05
N LYS A 59 14.73 15.18 11.76
CA LYS A 59 13.69 16.21 11.63
C LYS A 59 12.72 15.82 10.52
N VAL A 60 11.46 16.20 10.67
CA VAL A 60 10.43 15.96 9.65
C VAL A 60 10.83 16.60 8.32
N GLU A 61 11.43 17.79 8.41
CA GLU A 61 11.88 18.61 7.28
C GLU A 61 13.02 17.97 6.48
N ASP A 62 13.87 17.16 7.12
CA ASP A 62 14.99 16.48 6.49
C ASP A 62 14.59 15.17 5.80
N THR A 63 13.34 14.70 6.01
CA THR A 63 12.87 13.43 5.47
C THR A 63 12.20 13.63 4.12
N ILE A 64 12.87 13.24 3.05
CA ILE A 64 12.30 13.28 1.69
C ILE A 64 11.11 12.33 1.59
N CYS A 65 9.97 12.86 1.13
CA CYS A 65 8.78 12.05 0.86
C CYS A 65 8.99 11.22 -0.41
N ARG A 66 9.21 9.92 -0.24
CA ARG A 66 9.32 8.96 -1.33
C ARG A 66 8.03 8.18 -1.47
N VAL A 67 7.66 7.84 -2.72
CA VAL A 67 6.50 7.00 -3.01
C VAL A 67 6.90 5.91 -4.01
N LEU A 68 6.45 4.68 -3.75
CA LEU A 68 6.59 3.55 -4.67
C LEU A 68 5.22 3.14 -5.20
N ALA A 69 5.14 2.88 -6.49
CA ALA A 69 4.09 2.09 -7.11
C ALA A 69 4.53 0.62 -7.10
N TYR A 70 3.79 -0.23 -6.42
CA TYR A 70 4.04 -1.66 -6.31
C TYR A 70 2.93 -2.44 -7.01
N HIS A 71 3.29 -3.44 -7.81
CA HIS A 71 2.33 -4.35 -8.43
C HIS A 71 2.16 -5.58 -7.55
N LYS A 72 1.23 -5.52 -6.60
CA LYS A 72 0.95 -6.65 -5.71
C LYS A 72 0.48 -7.87 -6.50
N SER A 73 1.04 -9.02 -6.23
CA SER A 73 0.56 -10.32 -6.73
C SER A 73 -0.56 -10.89 -5.87
N GLU A 74 -1.37 -11.75 -6.44
CA GLU A 74 -2.21 -12.66 -5.67
C GLU A 74 -1.33 -13.58 -4.83
N GLY A 75 -1.74 -13.88 -3.60
CA GLY A 75 -0.99 -14.71 -2.65
C GLY A 75 -0.07 -13.93 -1.71
N GLU A 76 0.32 -12.70 -2.05
CA GLU A 76 1.06 -11.83 -1.12
C GLU A 76 0.10 -11.21 -0.10
N ILE A 77 0.57 -11.02 1.14
CA ILE A 77 -0.19 -10.36 2.20
C ILE A 77 0.34 -8.96 2.50
N CYS A 78 -0.57 -8.05 2.87
CA CYS A 78 -0.25 -6.67 3.24
C CYS A 78 0.03 -6.57 4.76
N SER A 79 0.94 -7.40 5.28
CA SER A 79 1.41 -7.39 6.66
C SER A 79 2.93 -7.40 6.70
N ARG A 80 3.54 -6.89 7.77
CA ARG A 80 4.99 -7.01 8.03
C ARG A 80 5.34 -8.34 8.67
N ASN A 81 4.46 -8.82 9.53
CA ASN A 81 4.61 -10.09 10.23
C ASN A 81 3.45 -10.99 9.84
N ASP A 82 3.77 -12.18 9.36
CA ASP A 82 2.81 -13.23 9.10
C ASP A 82 3.15 -14.46 9.93
N PRO A 83 2.28 -14.89 10.85
CA PRO A 83 2.51 -16.10 11.65
C PRO A 83 2.62 -17.39 10.82
N GLU A 84 2.02 -17.38 9.61
CA GLU A 84 2.02 -18.53 8.70
C GLU A 84 3.23 -18.52 7.74
N GLY A 85 4.09 -17.51 7.80
CA GLY A 85 5.30 -17.41 6.97
C GLY A 85 5.03 -17.22 5.47
N ARG A 86 3.87 -16.67 5.09
CA ARG A 86 3.55 -16.33 3.69
C ARG A 86 4.37 -15.15 3.22
N GLU A 87 4.59 -15.03 1.89
CA GLU A 87 5.25 -13.86 1.31
C GLU A 87 4.46 -12.58 1.59
N THR A 88 5.16 -11.55 2.05
CA THR A 88 4.58 -10.24 2.33
C THR A 88 4.96 -9.24 1.24
N VAL A 89 4.14 -8.21 1.06
CA VAL A 89 4.44 -7.11 0.13
C VAL A 89 5.71 -6.33 0.55
N PHE A 90 6.16 -6.45 1.81
CA PHE A 90 7.33 -5.75 2.32
C PHE A 90 8.65 -6.45 2.01
N ASP A 91 8.64 -7.76 1.73
CA ASP A 91 9.84 -8.58 1.53
C ASP A 91 10.65 -8.15 0.29
N ARG A 92 9.99 -7.48 -0.67
CA ARG A 92 10.59 -7.08 -1.95
C ARG A 92 10.85 -5.59 -2.08
N LEU A 93 10.48 -4.80 -1.08
CA LEU A 93 10.72 -3.37 -1.11
C LEU A 93 12.21 -3.05 -0.95
N PRO A 94 12.68 -1.95 -1.53
CA PRO A 94 14.06 -1.52 -1.35
C PRO A 94 14.32 -1.15 0.11
N ARG A 95 15.51 -1.49 0.60
CA ARG A 95 15.92 -1.08 1.94
C ARG A 95 16.06 0.44 2.01
N LEU A 96 15.62 1.01 3.11
CA LEU A 96 15.83 2.40 3.46
C LEU A 96 17.02 2.50 4.42
N GLN A 97 17.80 3.58 4.33
CA GLN A 97 18.85 3.88 5.31
C GLN A 97 18.21 4.37 6.62
N HIS A 98 17.18 5.19 6.50
CA HIS A 98 16.41 5.74 7.61
C HIS A 98 14.91 5.61 7.33
N GLY A 99 14.13 5.47 8.40
CA GLY A 99 12.68 5.34 8.30
C GLY A 99 12.20 3.98 7.82
N ARG A 100 10.98 3.93 7.31
CA ARG A 100 10.35 2.69 6.84
C ARG A 100 9.33 2.96 5.74
N TRP A 101 9.07 1.95 4.91
CA TRP A 101 7.94 1.99 3.99
C TRP A 101 6.62 1.80 4.73
N ILE A 102 5.63 2.59 4.39
CA ILE A 102 4.26 2.54 4.91
C ILE A 102 3.36 2.26 3.72
N ALA A 103 2.54 1.21 3.81
CA ALA A 103 1.56 0.90 2.77
C ALA A 103 0.39 1.90 2.82
N VAL A 104 -0.02 2.40 1.67
CA VAL A 104 -1.23 3.22 1.52
C VAL A 104 -2.42 2.29 1.34
N GLY A 105 -2.98 1.86 2.45
CA GLY A 105 -4.04 0.87 2.50
C GLY A 105 -3.56 -0.57 2.34
N ARG A 106 -4.53 -1.43 2.08
CA ARG A 106 -4.30 -2.86 1.90
C ARG A 106 -5.04 -3.35 0.66
N LEU A 107 -4.59 -4.47 0.14
CA LEU A 107 -5.31 -5.33 -0.80
C LEU A 107 -5.38 -6.72 -0.19
N ASP A 108 -6.50 -7.40 -0.37
CA ASP A 108 -6.68 -8.76 0.10
C ASP A 108 -5.69 -9.72 -0.56
N ILE A 109 -5.50 -10.89 0.04
CA ILE A 109 -4.59 -11.93 -0.48
C ILE A 109 -4.91 -12.31 -1.93
N ASN A 110 -6.21 -12.38 -2.28
CA ASN A 110 -6.71 -12.74 -3.62
C ASN A 110 -6.94 -11.52 -4.53
N THR A 111 -6.44 -10.34 -4.15
CA THR A 111 -6.52 -9.12 -4.95
C THR A 111 -5.13 -8.73 -5.40
N SER A 112 -4.97 -8.43 -6.68
CA SER A 112 -3.71 -7.97 -7.26
C SER A 112 -3.79 -6.50 -7.69
N GLY A 113 -2.68 -5.96 -8.20
CA GLY A 113 -2.64 -4.64 -8.81
C GLY A 113 -1.88 -3.59 -8.01
N LEU A 114 -2.21 -2.33 -8.21
CA LEU A 114 -1.48 -1.19 -7.68
C LEU A 114 -1.62 -1.07 -6.17
N LEU A 115 -0.50 -1.12 -5.46
CA LEU A 115 -0.38 -0.75 -4.06
C LEU A 115 0.69 0.33 -3.94
N LEU A 116 0.38 1.43 -3.25
CA LEU A 116 1.33 2.50 -3.02
C LEU A 116 2.03 2.31 -1.67
N PHE A 117 3.31 2.64 -1.61
CA PHE A 117 4.08 2.74 -0.38
C PHE A 117 4.70 4.12 -0.29
N THR A 118 4.80 4.68 0.90
CA THR A 118 5.48 5.95 1.12
C THR A 118 6.33 5.92 2.38
N THR A 119 7.32 6.81 2.46
CA THR A 119 8.08 7.10 3.69
C THR A 119 7.34 8.11 4.57
N ASP A 120 6.40 8.87 4.03
CA ASP A 120 5.62 9.89 4.73
C ASP A 120 4.34 9.30 5.33
N GLY A 121 4.30 9.20 6.66
CA GLY A 121 3.15 8.64 7.38
C GLY A 121 1.92 9.54 7.38
N GLU A 122 2.08 10.85 7.17
CA GLU A 122 0.96 11.78 7.06
C GLU A 122 0.30 11.65 5.69
N LEU A 123 1.12 11.58 4.63
CA LEU A 123 0.61 11.29 3.28
C LEU A 123 -0.15 9.96 3.23
N ALA A 124 0.43 8.90 3.83
CA ALA A 124 -0.24 7.60 3.88
C ALA A 124 -1.59 7.68 4.61
N ASN A 125 -1.62 8.34 5.77
CA ASN A 125 -2.83 8.50 6.58
C ASN A 125 -3.94 9.22 5.81
N ARG A 126 -3.63 10.37 5.21
CA ARG A 126 -4.62 11.17 4.47
C ARG A 126 -5.11 10.48 3.21
N LEU A 127 -4.23 9.81 2.45
CA LEU A 127 -4.63 9.05 1.26
C LEU A 127 -5.61 7.91 1.59
N MET A 128 -5.53 7.34 2.79
CA MET A 128 -6.43 6.28 3.24
C MET A 128 -7.71 6.81 3.89
N HIS A 129 -7.68 8.04 4.39
CA HIS A 129 -8.80 8.58 5.16
C HIS A 129 -10.02 8.85 4.27
N PRO A 130 -11.23 8.40 4.68
CA PRO A 130 -12.44 8.54 3.86
C PRO A 130 -12.77 9.98 3.47
N SER A 131 -12.46 10.96 4.31
CA SER A 131 -12.79 12.39 4.06
C SER A 131 -12.08 12.99 2.84
N PHE A 132 -11.03 12.35 2.32
CA PHE A 132 -10.35 12.80 1.10
C PHE A 132 -10.92 12.15 -0.17
N GLU A 133 -11.81 11.20 -0.05
CA GLU A 133 -12.57 10.56 -1.15
C GLU A 133 -11.67 10.15 -2.35
N VAL A 134 -10.47 9.68 -2.07
CA VAL A 134 -9.52 9.32 -3.12
C VAL A 134 -10.04 8.13 -3.92
N GLU A 135 -10.36 8.35 -5.19
CA GLU A 135 -10.87 7.32 -6.08
C GLU A 135 -9.91 6.14 -6.27
N ARG A 136 -10.47 4.95 -6.30
CA ARG A 136 -9.79 3.70 -6.67
C ARG A 136 -10.54 3.05 -7.82
N GLU A 137 -9.81 2.62 -8.84
CA GLU A 137 -10.38 1.90 -9.97
C GLU A 137 -9.90 0.46 -9.99
N TYR A 138 -10.84 -0.44 -10.22
CA TYR A 138 -10.58 -1.86 -10.27
C TYR A 138 -11.05 -2.47 -11.60
N ALA A 139 -10.22 -3.34 -12.17
CA ALA A 139 -10.66 -4.29 -13.18
C ALA A 139 -11.17 -5.54 -12.45
N VAL A 140 -12.43 -5.86 -12.66
CA VAL A 140 -13.15 -6.95 -12.00
C VAL A 140 -13.59 -7.96 -13.03
N ARG A 141 -13.20 -9.22 -12.87
CA ARG A 141 -13.76 -10.33 -13.66
C ARG A 141 -14.87 -10.98 -12.87
N VAL A 142 -16.07 -10.83 -13.39
CA VAL A 142 -17.31 -11.29 -12.78
C VAL A 142 -17.78 -12.56 -13.49
N PHE A 143 -18.21 -13.53 -12.72
CA PHE A 143 -18.88 -14.74 -13.18
C PHE A 143 -20.36 -14.61 -12.81
N GLY A 144 -21.22 -14.72 -13.81
CA GLY A 144 -22.66 -14.59 -13.70
C GLY A 144 -23.26 -13.84 -14.90
N ASP A 145 -24.57 -13.86 -14.97
CA ASP A 145 -25.31 -13.09 -15.97
C ASP A 145 -25.61 -11.69 -15.42
N VAL A 146 -24.90 -10.71 -15.94
CA VAL A 146 -24.97 -9.32 -15.50
C VAL A 146 -25.83 -8.54 -16.47
N ASP A 147 -27.03 -8.24 -16.06
CA ASP A 147 -27.99 -7.42 -16.80
C ASP A 147 -27.89 -5.91 -16.41
N ASP A 148 -28.71 -5.11 -17.04
CA ASP A 148 -28.76 -3.66 -16.80
C ASP A 148 -29.31 -3.32 -15.41
N GLU A 149 -30.11 -4.19 -14.81
CA GLU A 149 -30.65 -4.01 -13.47
C GLU A 149 -29.54 -4.16 -12.41
N VAL A 150 -28.72 -5.20 -12.51
CA VAL A 150 -27.53 -5.39 -11.67
C VAL A 150 -26.61 -4.17 -11.74
N ILE A 151 -26.32 -3.66 -12.94
CA ILE A 151 -25.48 -2.48 -13.14
C ILE A 151 -26.11 -1.23 -12.48
N ARG A 152 -27.41 -1.06 -12.62
CA ARG A 152 -28.14 0.06 -12.00
C ARG A 152 -28.08 -0.03 -10.48
N ASN A 153 -28.35 -1.19 -9.89
CA ASN A 153 -28.31 -1.41 -8.45
C ASN A 153 -26.92 -1.10 -7.89
N LEU A 154 -25.85 -1.59 -8.50
CA LEU A 154 -24.46 -1.34 -8.10
C LEU A 154 -24.08 0.15 -8.18
N ARG A 155 -24.69 0.93 -9.06
CA ARG A 155 -24.44 2.37 -9.20
C ARG A 155 -25.32 3.21 -8.27
N THR A 156 -26.56 2.82 -8.03
CA THR A 156 -27.48 3.54 -7.15
C THR A 156 -27.24 3.22 -5.68
N GLY A 157 -26.64 2.06 -5.40
CA GLY A 157 -26.25 1.60 -4.08
C GLY A 157 -26.96 0.35 -3.63
N VAL A 158 -26.19 -0.54 -3.03
CA VAL A 158 -26.64 -1.81 -2.44
C VAL A 158 -26.40 -1.77 -0.93
N GLU A 159 -27.26 -2.43 -0.18
CA GLU A 159 -27.09 -2.58 1.27
C GLU A 159 -26.09 -3.70 1.56
N LEU A 160 -25.04 -3.38 2.33
CA LEU A 160 -24.08 -4.32 2.89
C LEU A 160 -24.23 -4.33 4.41
N GLU A 161 -23.61 -5.30 5.08
CA GLU A 161 -23.65 -5.43 6.56
C GLU A 161 -23.16 -4.17 7.29
N ASP A 162 -22.23 -3.43 6.68
CA ASP A 162 -21.63 -2.21 7.21
C ASP A 162 -22.18 -0.91 6.58
N GLY A 163 -23.36 -0.99 5.98
CA GLY A 163 -24.12 0.11 5.39
C GLY A 163 -24.08 0.15 3.87
N ARG A 164 -24.80 1.10 3.31
CA ARG A 164 -24.97 1.27 1.87
C ARG A 164 -23.63 1.53 1.17
N ALA A 165 -23.44 0.90 0.01
CA ALA A 165 -22.26 1.03 -0.84
C ALA A 165 -22.67 1.21 -2.31
N ALA A 166 -21.94 2.05 -3.04
CA ALA A 166 -22.19 2.30 -4.46
C ALA A 166 -20.90 2.47 -5.25
N PHE A 167 -20.87 1.98 -6.49
CA PHE A 167 -19.80 2.37 -7.40
C PHE A 167 -20.09 3.73 -8.04
N THR A 168 -19.09 4.59 -8.09
CA THR A 168 -19.17 5.84 -8.86
C THR A 168 -19.36 5.55 -10.35
N THR A 169 -18.66 4.55 -10.88
CA THR A 169 -18.82 4.09 -12.26
C THR A 169 -18.76 2.57 -12.36
N VAL A 170 -19.52 2.00 -13.30
CA VAL A 170 -19.43 0.61 -13.73
C VAL A 170 -19.41 0.60 -15.24
N LYS A 171 -18.33 0.08 -15.86
CA LYS A 171 -18.16 0.03 -17.33
C LYS A 171 -17.78 -1.37 -17.76
N ARG A 172 -18.53 -1.95 -18.66
CA ARG A 172 -18.19 -3.25 -19.27
C ARG A 172 -16.95 -3.07 -20.15
N GLN A 173 -15.98 -3.99 -20.01
CA GLN A 173 -14.70 -3.96 -20.72
C GLN A 173 -14.58 -5.10 -21.73
N GLY A 174 -15.53 -6.05 -21.75
CA GLY A 174 -15.53 -7.22 -22.60
C GLY A 174 -15.51 -8.52 -21.79
N GLY A 175 -15.22 -9.63 -22.46
CA GLY A 175 -15.24 -10.99 -21.89
C GLY A 175 -16.02 -11.94 -22.78
N GLU A 176 -16.03 -13.22 -22.43
CA GLU A 176 -16.71 -14.27 -23.18
C GLU A 176 -17.70 -15.00 -22.27
N GLY A 177 -18.92 -15.27 -22.80
CA GLY A 177 -19.98 -15.96 -22.08
C GLY A 177 -20.29 -15.29 -20.73
N ILE A 178 -20.42 -16.08 -19.70
CA ILE A 178 -20.73 -15.65 -18.32
C ILE A 178 -19.52 -15.07 -17.54
N ASN A 179 -18.34 -15.00 -18.16
CA ASN A 179 -17.14 -14.40 -17.58
C ASN A 179 -16.88 -13.03 -18.22
N GLN A 180 -17.34 -11.97 -17.59
CA GLN A 180 -17.24 -10.62 -18.11
C GLN A 180 -16.27 -9.76 -17.28
N TRP A 181 -15.57 -8.85 -17.96
CA TRP A 181 -14.73 -7.86 -17.33
C TRP A 181 -15.44 -6.51 -17.20
N TYR A 182 -15.32 -5.92 -16.01
CA TYR A 182 -15.83 -4.59 -15.72
C TYR A 182 -14.72 -3.71 -15.16
N SER A 183 -14.73 -2.41 -15.48
CA SER A 183 -14.01 -1.38 -14.75
C SER A 183 -15.00 -0.74 -13.79
N VAL A 184 -14.65 -0.71 -12.50
CA VAL A 184 -15.44 -0.06 -11.47
C VAL A 184 -14.61 0.95 -10.70
N THR A 185 -15.21 2.09 -10.32
CA THR A 185 -14.58 3.11 -9.47
C THR A 185 -15.39 3.31 -8.20
N LEU A 186 -14.67 3.56 -7.10
CA LEU A 186 -15.24 3.91 -5.81
C LEU A 186 -14.24 4.78 -5.03
N SER A 187 -14.75 5.59 -4.09
CA SER A 187 -13.93 6.46 -3.23
C SER A 187 -13.71 5.90 -1.83
N GLU A 188 -14.40 4.83 -1.49
CA GLU A 188 -14.30 4.12 -0.22
C GLU A 188 -13.27 2.97 -0.29
N GLY A 189 -13.06 2.27 0.80
CA GLY A 189 -12.14 1.16 0.88
C GLY A 189 -12.44 0.25 2.06
N ARG A 190 -13.73 -0.10 2.22
CA ARG A 190 -14.18 -1.06 3.24
C ARG A 190 -13.63 -2.45 2.95
N ASN A 191 -13.66 -3.31 3.97
CA ASN A 191 -13.17 -4.68 3.80
C ASN A 191 -13.93 -5.42 2.70
N ARG A 192 -13.18 -5.93 1.70
CA ARG A 192 -13.71 -6.69 0.55
C ARG A 192 -14.90 -6.04 -0.16
N GLU A 193 -15.02 -4.70 -0.10
CA GLU A 193 -16.17 -3.94 -0.56
C GLU A 193 -16.59 -4.28 -1.99
N VAL A 194 -15.66 -4.21 -2.96
CA VAL A 194 -15.94 -4.54 -4.36
C VAL A 194 -16.52 -5.95 -4.51
N ARG A 195 -15.97 -6.94 -3.79
CA ARG A 195 -16.47 -8.33 -3.86
C ARG A 195 -17.86 -8.45 -3.27
N ARG A 196 -18.09 -7.90 -2.06
CA ARG A 196 -19.40 -7.92 -1.39
C ARG A 196 -20.50 -7.24 -2.21
N MET A 197 -20.17 -6.14 -2.88
CA MET A 197 -21.13 -5.45 -3.75
C MET A 197 -21.58 -6.33 -4.92
N TRP A 198 -20.66 -7.04 -5.59
CA TRP A 198 -21.04 -7.99 -6.65
C TRP A 198 -21.76 -9.22 -6.08
N GLU A 199 -21.31 -9.74 -4.95
CA GLU A 199 -21.90 -10.87 -4.24
C GLU A 199 -23.35 -10.58 -3.80
N SER A 200 -23.68 -9.33 -3.40
CA SER A 200 -25.04 -8.92 -3.04
C SER A 200 -26.02 -8.95 -4.23
N GLN A 201 -25.52 -8.96 -5.45
CA GLN A 201 -26.29 -9.12 -6.68
C GLN A 201 -26.24 -10.57 -7.24
N GLY A 202 -25.82 -11.53 -6.43
CA GLY A 202 -25.70 -12.93 -6.84
C GLY A 202 -24.53 -13.24 -7.79
N MET A 203 -23.61 -12.29 -7.97
CA MET A 203 -22.47 -12.42 -8.87
C MET A 203 -21.21 -12.83 -8.11
N GLN A 204 -20.33 -13.63 -8.74
CA GLN A 204 -19.06 -14.03 -8.15
C GLN A 204 -17.88 -13.30 -8.79
N VAL A 205 -17.00 -12.69 -7.97
CA VAL A 205 -15.77 -12.06 -8.45
C VAL A 205 -14.64 -13.08 -8.52
N SER A 206 -14.27 -13.50 -9.73
CA SER A 206 -13.21 -14.47 -9.98
C SER A 206 -11.81 -13.82 -10.01
N ARG A 207 -11.69 -12.56 -10.48
CA ARG A 207 -10.44 -11.77 -10.42
C ARG A 207 -10.72 -10.33 -10.06
N LEU A 208 -9.80 -9.75 -9.27
CA LEU A 208 -9.87 -8.36 -8.84
C LEU A 208 -8.48 -7.74 -8.92
N ILE A 209 -8.36 -6.66 -9.69
CA ILE A 209 -7.09 -5.99 -9.93
C ILE A 209 -7.28 -4.49 -9.72
N ARG A 210 -6.60 -3.88 -8.74
CA ARG A 210 -6.62 -2.42 -8.63
C ARG A 210 -5.72 -1.82 -9.71
N VAL A 211 -6.31 -1.08 -10.64
CA VAL A 211 -5.60 -0.54 -11.81
C VAL A 211 -5.24 0.94 -11.67
N ARG A 212 -5.90 1.66 -10.73
CA ARG A 212 -5.65 3.09 -10.51
C ARG A 212 -5.91 3.49 -9.05
N TYR A 213 -5.17 4.46 -8.56
CA TYR A 213 -5.34 5.10 -7.25
C TYR A 213 -5.20 6.63 -7.44
N GLY A 214 -6.26 7.42 -7.21
CA GLY A 214 -6.34 8.79 -7.71
C GLY A 214 -6.15 8.80 -9.22
N LEU A 215 -5.25 9.63 -9.75
CA LEU A 215 -4.84 9.61 -11.17
C LEU A 215 -3.61 8.71 -11.44
N ILE A 216 -3.09 8.03 -10.43
CA ILE A 216 -1.91 7.16 -10.60
C ILE A 216 -2.36 5.80 -11.13
N PRO A 217 -2.07 5.46 -12.39
CA PRO A 217 -2.36 4.15 -12.93
C PRO A 217 -1.31 3.13 -12.50
N LEU A 218 -1.66 1.86 -12.54
CA LEU A 218 -0.69 0.78 -12.48
C LEU A 218 0.30 0.92 -13.64
N PRO A 219 1.61 1.12 -13.38
CA PRO A 219 2.57 1.37 -14.46
C PRO A 219 2.61 0.23 -15.47
N LYS A 220 2.48 0.56 -16.76
CA LYS A 220 2.56 -0.43 -17.85
C LYS A 220 3.92 -1.13 -17.82
N GLY A 221 3.90 -2.46 -17.88
CA GLY A 221 5.10 -3.29 -17.87
C GLY A 221 5.77 -3.43 -16.51
N LEU A 222 5.19 -2.92 -15.43
CA LEU A 222 5.62 -3.22 -14.08
C LEU A 222 5.28 -4.68 -13.77
N PRO A 223 6.28 -5.55 -13.54
CA PRO A 223 6.02 -6.96 -13.30
C PRO A 223 5.33 -7.15 -11.94
N ARG A 224 4.60 -8.26 -11.80
CA ARG A 224 4.01 -8.65 -10.51
C ARG A 224 5.09 -8.78 -9.46
N SER A 225 4.81 -8.34 -8.25
CA SER A 225 5.74 -8.24 -7.11
C SER A 225 6.94 -7.31 -7.38
N GLY A 226 6.85 -6.49 -8.41
CA GLY A 226 7.82 -5.44 -8.71
C GLY A 226 7.35 -4.08 -8.21
N TRP A 227 8.28 -3.16 -8.10
CA TRP A 227 8.00 -1.78 -7.70
C TRP A 227 8.75 -0.79 -8.59
N GLN A 228 8.22 0.41 -8.64
CA GLN A 228 8.84 1.56 -9.31
C GLN A 228 8.71 2.77 -8.42
N GLU A 229 9.80 3.50 -8.22
CA GLU A 229 9.76 4.76 -7.50
C GLU A 229 9.11 5.85 -8.35
N MET A 230 8.22 6.61 -7.72
CA MET A 230 7.44 7.64 -8.41
C MET A 230 8.24 8.93 -8.53
N PRO A 231 8.16 9.61 -9.68
CA PRO A 231 8.80 10.90 -9.88
C PRO A 231 8.11 12.00 -9.05
N LEU A 232 8.84 13.09 -8.83
CA LEU A 232 8.43 14.18 -7.95
C LEU A 232 7.07 14.80 -8.31
N ASP A 233 6.78 14.91 -9.62
CA ASP A 233 5.48 15.41 -10.10
C ASP A 233 4.31 14.54 -9.64
N GLN A 234 4.46 13.22 -9.68
CA GLN A 234 3.43 12.28 -9.19
C GLN A 234 3.35 12.27 -7.66
N VAL A 235 4.48 12.37 -6.95
CA VAL A 235 4.49 12.55 -5.49
C VAL A 235 3.73 13.82 -5.11
N ASN A 236 4.01 14.93 -5.79
CA ASN A 236 3.34 16.20 -5.54
C ASN A 236 1.88 16.20 -5.94
N TYR A 237 1.50 15.45 -6.96
CA TYR A 237 0.09 15.22 -7.26
C TYR A 237 -0.63 14.55 -6.05
N LEU A 238 -0.06 13.47 -5.50
CA LEU A 238 -0.64 12.78 -4.34
C LEU A 238 -0.72 13.68 -3.11
N ARG A 239 0.34 14.48 -2.85
CA ARG A 239 0.37 15.43 -1.74
C ARG A 239 -0.70 16.51 -1.90
N LYS A 240 -0.84 17.08 -3.11
CA LYS A 240 -1.88 18.08 -3.43
C LYS A 240 -3.29 17.51 -3.24
N LEU A 241 -3.52 16.28 -3.67
CA LEU A 241 -4.82 15.60 -3.58
C LEU A 241 -5.34 15.55 -2.12
N VAL A 242 -4.43 15.47 -1.16
CA VAL A 242 -4.74 15.39 0.27
C VAL A 242 -4.29 16.64 1.06
N GLN A 243 -4.16 17.77 0.39
CA GLN A 243 -3.88 19.07 0.99
C GLN A 243 -2.59 19.12 1.83
N LEU A 244 -1.53 18.47 1.34
CA LEU A 244 -0.18 18.57 1.89
C LEU A 244 0.67 19.52 1.05
N ASN A 245 1.64 20.17 1.70
CA ASN A 245 2.64 21.00 1.02
C ASN A 245 3.43 20.21 -0.01
N LYS A 246 3.91 20.87 -1.05
CA LYS A 246 4.76 20.25 -2.06
C LYS A 246 6.06 19.73 -1.43
N GLU A 247 6.53 18.62 -1.97
CA GLU A 247 7.88 18.12 -1.75
C GLU A 247 8.80 18.78 -2.80
N GLU A 248 9.96 19.27 -2.35
CA GLU A 248 10.92 19.94 -3.24
C GLU A 248 12.05 18.99 -3.67
N ASN A 249 12.31 17.97 -2.87
CA ASN A 249 13.44 17.07 -3.03
C ASN A 249 13.02 15.70 -3.58
N THR A 250 13.90 15.05 -4.33
CA THR A 250 13.72 13.68 -4.80
C THR A 250 15.03 12.92 -4.77
N MET A 251 14.95 11.65 -4.43
CA MET A 251 16.07 10.70 -4.51
C MET A 251 16.27 10.15 -5.92
N ILE A 252 15.33 10.39 -6.84
CA ILE A 252 15.40 9.87 -8.21
C ILE A 252 16.24 10.80 -9.06
N LYS A 253 17.40 10.31 -9.52
CA LYS A 253 18.16 10.93 -10.60
C LYS A 253 17.50 10.61 -11.93
N VAL A 254 17.37 11.60 -12.81
CA VAL A 254 16.71 11.45 -14.13
C VAL A 254 17.32 10.30 -14.95
N GLU A 255 18.62 10.10 -14.83
CA GLU A 255 19.37 9.03 -15.50
C GLU A 255 19.07 7.62 -14.98
N ASP A 256 18.59 7.51 -13.74
CA ASP A 256 18.30 6.20 -13.10
C ASP A 256 16.94 5.61 -13.53
N ARG A 257 16.05 6.38 -14.16
CA ARG A 257 14.73 5.87 -14.59
C ARG A 257 14.85 4.67 -15.55
N VAL A 258 15.71 4.77 -16.55
CA VAL A 258 15.90 3.71 -17.56
C VAL A 258 16.63 2.52 -16.93
N ARG A 259 17.67 2.78 -16.14
CA ARG A 259 18.46 1.74 -15.44
C ARG A 259 17.64 1.00 -14.40
N SER A 260 16.78 1.70 -13.65
CA SER A 260 15.87 1.13 -12.67
C SER A 260 14.89 0.14 -13.31
N THR A 261 14.22 0.52 -14.39
CA THR A 261 13.29 -0.35 -15.13
C THR A 261 14.00 -1.61 -15.66
N GLN A 262 15.22 -1.49 -16.15
CA GLN A 262 16.01 -2.62 -16.62
C GLN A 262 16.44 -3.56 -15.46
N ARG A 263 16.85 -3.00 -14.30
CA ARG A 263 17.19 -3.76 -13.09
C ARG A 263 15.99 -4.54 -12.56
N ILE A 264 14.82 -3.91 -12.51
CA ILE A 264 13.56 -4.55 -12.06
C ILE A 264 13.21 -5.71 -12.99
N ARG A 265 13.23 -5.50 -14.32
CA ARG A 265 13.00 -6.56 -15.31
C ARG A 265 13.97 -7.73 -15.17
N LYS A 266 15.25 -7.42 -14.93
CA LYS A 266 16.31 -8.44 -14.73
C LYS A 266 16.13 -9.22 -13.43
N SER A 267 15.75 -8.56 -12.33
CA SER A 267 15.47 -9.18 -11.04
C SER A 267 14.27 -10.13 -11.11
N VAL A 268 13.18 -9.71 -11.75
CA VAL A 268 11.98 -10.53 -11.92
C VAL A 268 12.23 -11.74 -12.81
N ARG A 269 12.99 -11.58 -13.91
CA ARG A 269 13.40 -12.71 -14.77
C ARG A 269 14.22 -13.74 -13.98
N LYS A 270 15.16 -13.28 -13.14
CA LYS A 270 15.99 -14.16 -12.31
C LYS A 270 15.17 -14.93 -11.27
N HIS A 271 14.17 -14.29 -10.67
CA HIS A 271 13.25 -14.94 -9.74
C HIS A 271 12.38 -16.00 -10.44
N ARG A 272 11.79 -15.63 -11.59
CA ARG A 272 10.95 -16.54 -12.39
C ARG A 272 11.70 -17.81 -12.81
N SER A 273 12.96 -17.68 -13.21
CA SER A 273 13.82 -18.83 -13.55
C SER A 273 14.14 -19.71 -12.33
N ARG A 274 14.35 -19.12 -11.15
CA ARG A 274 14.57 -19.88 -9.90
C ARG A 274 13.31 -20.65 -9.48
N THR A 275 12.13 -20.02 -9.54
CA THR A 275 10.86 -20.66 -9.16
C THR A 275 10.51 -21.80 -10.13
N GLN A 276 10.73 -21.63 -11.43
CA GLN A 276 10.56 -22.68 -12.43
C GLN A 276 11.55 -23.85 -12.24
N SER A 277 12.80 -23.55 -11.92
CA SER A 277 13.82 -24.58 -11.61
C SER A 277 13.47 -25.37 -10.35
N GLN A 278 12.97 -24.70 -9.30
CA GLN A 278 12.53 -25.38 -8.07
C GLN A 278 11.26 -26.23 -8.30
N ALA A 279 10.32 -25.74 -9.08
CA ALA A 279 9.11 -26.49 -9.46
C ALA A 279 9.46 -27.73 -10.31
N ALA A 280 10.41 -27.60 -11.25
CA ALA A 280 10.90 -28.72 -12.05
C ALA A 280 11.66 -29.74 -11.20
N LYS A 281 12.48 -29.33 -10.22
CA LYS A 281 13.13 -30.25 -9.27
C LYS A 281 12.10 -30.99 -8.40
N ARG A 282 11.05 -30.32 -7.90
CA ARG A 282 9.98 -30.97 -7.12
C ARG A 282 9.16 -31.97 -7.92
N ARG A 283 9.00 -31.77 -9.26
CA ARG A 283 8.33 -32.73 -10.15
C ARG A 283 9.17 -33.95 -10.49
N ARG A 284 10.51 -33.88 -10.38
CA ARG A 284 11.41 -35.01 -10.61
C ARG A 284 11.65 -35.88 -9.35
N LEU A 285 11.20 -35.39 -8.19
CA LEU A 285 11.30 -36.07 -6.89
C LEU A 285 9.97 -36.70 -6.44
N LYS A 286 8.93 -36.61 -7.27
CA LYS A 286 7.67 -37.36 -7.18
C LYS A 286 7.60 -38.37 -8.33
#